data_8f5640ebce927910a1d6123c84c5d20c
#
_entry.id   8f5640ebce927910a1d6123c84c5d20c
#
_cell.length_a   1.000
_cell.length_b   1.000
_cell.length_c   1.000
_cell.angle_alpha   90.00
_cell.angle_beta   90.00
_cell.angle_gamma   90.00
#
_symmetry.space_group_name_H-M   'P 1'
#
loop_
_entity.id
_entity.type
_entity.pdbx_description
1 polymer ?
#
loop_
_entity_poly.entity_id
_entity_poly.type
_entity_poly.pdbx_seq_one_letter_code
_entity_poly.pdbx_strand_id
1 'polypeptide(L)'
;MKKLLFSIMSLMAMNGAMAQTAVGDNELANAYATQTIGRIAVHDPSIVMDVTGSTTNPKYYIYGSHLGRAKTFATGNYQIWNTFRTGEENAGTSNSLFADVNGKLVNFKDAYSTQLVKKVKNYKGEEVDFPNFDAHAWQAKGNNVKGMQWAPDVIYNKTMKKWCMYMSLNGDNWCSTIVCFISDDLEGPWIYQGPVVCSGFSGRYAHNGFAASGDWKNTDLAIATGCTSLPQRYNTDEWSPYGPNCIDPCVFYDDDDNLWMSYGSWFAGIFMIKLDKENGLRDYTYTYPYQVKGVTTTAGAADANATSDPYFGKKIAGGWGVSGEASYIQKVGKYYYLFMSYGGLTAAGGYQIRVFRSEKPDGPYKDCLTSTGIEAMYGKYILNFGGDAKRDEGVKLFGNYQWETMPNAELAQGH
;
A
#
# COMPACT_ATOMS: atom_id res chain seq x y z
N MET A 1 -18.83 38.70 -7.13
CA MET A 1 -19.99 37.94 -6.61
C MET A 1 -20.72 37.12 -7.69
N LYS A 2 -21.06 37.68 -8.89
CA LYS A 2 -21.77 36.89 -9.92
C LYS A 2 -21.02 35.68 -10.49
N LYS A 3 -19.67 35.73 -10.60
CA LYS A 3 -18.87 34.59 -11.08
C LYS A 3 -18.75 33.44 -10.06
N LEU A 4 -18.80 33.77 -8.76
CA LEU A 4 -18.75 32.76 -7.69
C LEU A 4 -20.08 32.01 -7.60
N LEU A 5 -21.20 32.69 -7.81
CA LEU A 5 -22.51 32.05 -7.83
C LEU A 5 -22.67 31.08 -9.02
N PHE A 6 -22.10 31.40 -10.17
CA PHE A 6 -22.16 30.53 -11.35
C PHE A 6 -21.31 29.25 -11.17
N SER A 7 -20.15 29.35 -10.49
CA SER A 7 -19.33 28.20 -10.15
C SER A 7 -19.99 27.26 -9.10
N ILE A 8 -20.68 27.84 -8.11
CA ILE A 8 -21.42 27.08 -7.10
C ILE A 8 -22.64 26.40 -7.72
N MET A 9 -23.38 27.09 -8.63
CA MET A 9 -24.50 26.48 -9.33
C MET A 9 -24.05 25.38 -10.32
N SER A 10 -22.93 25.54 -10.98
CA SER A 10 -22.37 24.53 -11.87
C SER A 10 -21.87 23.30 -11.08
N LEU A 11 -21.29 23.50 -9.88
CA LEU A 11 -20.89 22.40 -9.00
C LEU A 11 -22.11 21.67 -8.40
N MET A 12 -23.18 22.40 -8.06
CA MET A 12 -24.44 21.78 -7.60
C MET A 12 -25.18 21.07 -8.73
N ALA A 13 -25.11 21.56 -9.97
CA ALA A 13 -25.71 20.89 -11.12
C ALA A 13 -24.93 19.61 -11.50
N MET A 14 -23.60 19.60 -11.36
CA MET A 14 -22.79 18.37 -11.53
C MET A 14 -23.05 17.35 -10.41
N ASN A 15 -23.19 17.79 -9.16
CA ASN A 15 -23.58 16.90 -8.07
C ASN A 15 -25.03 16.37 -8.21
N GLY A 16 -25.93 17.12 -8.81
CA GLY A 16 -27.30 16.70 -9.09
C GLY A 16 -27.38 15.65 -10.21
N ALA A 17 -26.45 15.67 -11.16
CA ALA A 17 -26.40 14.68 -12.25
C ALA A 17 -25.69 13.36 -11.84
N MET A 18 -24.95 13.39 -10.72
CA MET A 18 -24.27 12.23 -10.12
C MET A 18 -24.94 11.76 -8.83
N ALA A 19 -26.03 12.38 -8.41
CA ALA A 19 -26.85 11.83 -7.35
C ALA A 19 -27.48 10.54 -7.87
N GLN A 20 -26.84 9.44 -7.57
CA GLN A 20 -27.46 8.12 -7.66
C GLN A 20 -28.82 8.23 -6.96
N THR A 21 -29.91 8.03 -7.68
CA THR A 21 -31.24 8.03 -7.08
C THR A 21 -31.18 7.07 -5.91
N ALA A 22 -31.46 7.52 -4.71
CA ALA A 22 -31.42 6.64 -3.54
C ALA A 22 -32.30 5.44 -3.85
N VAL A 23 -31.73 4.26 -3.77
CA VAL A 23 -32.46 3.01 -3.98
C VAL A 23 -33.48 2.94 -2.84
N GLY A 24 -34.76 2.88 -3.15
CA GLY A 24 -35.79 2.74 -2.13
C GLY A 24 -35.61 1.44 -1.33
N ASP A 25 -35.96 1.44 -0.06
CA ASP A 25 -35.81 0.27 0.81
C ASP A 25 -36.40 -1.00 0.22
N ASN A 26 -37.49 -0.89 -0.51
CA ASN A 26 -38.14 -2.02 -1.19
C ASN A 26 -37.36 -2.52 -2.41
N GLU A 27 -36.72 -1.62 -3.15
CA GLU A 27 -35.85 -1.99 -4.28
C GLU A 27 -34.59 -2.68 -3.78
N LEU A 28 -34.02 -2.17 -2.69
CA LEU A 28 -32.87 -2.76 -2.03
C LEU A 28 -33.21 -4.16 -1.49
N ALA A 29 -34.33 -4.31 -0.81
CA ALA A 29 -34.81 -5.59 -0.30
C ALA A 29 -35.07 -6.60 -1.41
N ASN A 30 -35.68 -6.17 -2.52
CA ASN A 30 -35.91 -7.03 -3.70
C ASN A 30 -34.61 -7.42 -4.39
N ALA A 31 -33.67 -6.48 -4.53
CA ALA A 31 -32.35 -6.77 -5.10
C ALA A 31 -31.59 -7.78 -4.24
N TYR A 32 -31.69 -7.71 -2.91
CA TYR A 32 -31.14 -8.72 -2.01
C TYR A 32 -31.85 -10.07 -2.13
N ALA A 33 -33.17 -10.08 -2.19
CA ALA A 33 -33.96 -11.30 -2.28
C ALA A 33 -33.72 -12.04 -3.62
N THR A 34 -33.46 -11.31 -4.70
CA THR A 34 -33.19 -11.86 -6.03
C THR A 34 -31.71 -12.09 -6.30
N GLN A 35 -30.81 -11.83 -5.34
CA GLN A 35 -29.36 -11.90 -5.49
C GLN A 35 -28.80 -11.02 -6.64
N THR A 36 -29.50 -9.98 -7.01
CA THR A 36 -29.04 -9.04 -8.05
C THR A 36 -27.96 -8.09 -7.55
N ILE A 37 -27.77 -7.97 -6.22
CA ILE A 37 -26.66 -7.26 -5.60
C ILE A 37 -25.61 -8.28 -5.14
N GLY A 38 -24.46 -8.28 -5.81
CA GLY A 38 -23.32 -9.08 -5.37
C GLY A 38 -22.72 -8.49 -4.10
N ARG A 39 -22.44 -9.32 -3.11
CA ARG A 39 -21.65 -8.96 -1.91
C ARG A 39 -20.25 -9.50 -2.10
N ILE A 40 -19.27 -8.61 -1.97
CA ILE A 40 -17.86 -8.97 -2.02
C ILE A 40 -17.24 -8.63 -0.67
N ALA A 41 -16.67 -9.64 -0.03
CA ALA A 41 -15.81 -9.44 1.12
C ALA A 41 -14.35 -9.33 0.63
N VAL A 42 -13.75 -8.18 0.84
CA VAL A 42 -12.36 -7.92 0.50
C VAL A 42 -11.70 -7.25 1.70
N HIS A 43 -10.57 -7.77 2.12
CA HIS A 43 -9.72 -7.21 3.16
C HIS A 43 -8.65 -6.33 2.53
N ASP A 44 -8.29 -5.21 3.16
CA ASP A 44 -7.31 -4.23 2.69
C ASP A 44 -7.52 -3.82 1.22
N PRO A 45 -8.68 -3.23 0.87
CA PRO A 45 -9.02 -2.99 -0.52
C PRO A 45 -8.29 -1.77 -1.10
N SER A 46 -7.70 -1.94 -2.28
CA SER A 46 -7.43 -0.85 -3.22
C SER A 46 -8.56 -0.78 -4.25
N ILE A 47 -9.20 0.38 -4.35
CA ILE A 47 -10.29 0.61 -5.30
C ILE A 47 -9.79 1.53 -6.39
N VAL A 48 -9.88 1.07 -7.64
CA VAL A 48 -9.41 1.82 -8.79
C VAL A 48 -10.49 1.94 -9.85
N MET A 49 -10.60 3.13 -10.44
CA MET A 49 -11.44 3.37 -11.61
C MET A 49 -10.63 3.08 -12.88
N ASP A 50 -11.25 2.37 -13.82
CA ASP A 50 -10.67 2.16 -15.13
C ASP A 50 -10.62 3.47 -15.92
N VAL A 51 -9.44 4.09 -15.95
CA VAL A 51 -9.18 5.34 -16.69
C VAL A 51 -8.95 5.11 -18.19
N THR A 52 -8.85 3.88 -18.63
CA THR A 52 -8.63 3.49 -20.03
C THR A 52 -9.94 3.14 -20.75
N GLY A 53 -11.00 2.94 -19.98
CA GLY A 53 -12.32 2.56 -20.45
C GLY A 53 -13.26 3.75 -20.70
N SER A 54 -14.55 3.50 -20.55
CA SER A 54 -15.61 4.49 -20.76
C SER A 54 -15.63 5.55 -19.66
N THR A 55 -15.55 6.83 -20.02
CA THR A 55 -15.67 7.94 -19.08
C THR A 55 -17.12 8.23 -18.66
N THR A 56 -18.10 7.79 -19.44
CA THR A 56 -19.53 7.99 -19.14
C THR A 56 -20.14 6.87 -18.29
N ASN A 57 -19.52 5.70 -18.30
CA ASN A 57 -19.91 4.57 -17.46
C ASN A 57 -18.63 3.84 -17.00
N PRO A 58 -17.89 4.45 -16.07
CA PRO A 58 -16.61 3.91 -15.63
C PRO A 58 -16.81 2.59 -14.88
N LYS A 59 -15.91 1.64 -15.14
CA LYS A 59 -15.80 0.43 -14.33
C LYS A 59 -14.90 0.69 -13.15
N TYR A 60 -15.20 0.05 -12.06
CA TYR A 60 -14.37 0.05 -10.87
C TYR A 60 -13.88 -1.36 -10.59
N TYR A 61 -12.69 -1.44 -10.07
CA TYR A 61 -12.03 -2.68 -9.69
C TYR A 61 -11.57 -2.59 -8.24
N ILE A 62 -11.63 -3.71 -7.55
CA ILE A 62 -11.07 -3.87 -6.21
C ILE A 62 -10.02 -4.97 -6.27
N TYR A 63 -8.89 -4.71 -5.66
CA TYR A 63 -7.89 -5.70 -5.29
C TYR A 63 -7.68 -5.63 -3.78
N GLY A 64 -7.50 -6.77 -3.13
CA GLY A 64 -7.28 -6.85 -1.70
C GLY A 64 -6.40 -8.02 -1.31
N SER A 65 -6.19 -8.16 -0.02
CA SER A 65 -5.39 -9.23 0.57
C SER A 65 -5.86 -10.61 0.12
N HIS A 66 -4.92 -11.56 0.10
CA HIS A 66 -5.15 -12.94 -0.34
C HIS A 66 -5.68 -13.04 -1.78
N LEU A 67 -5.27 -12.11 -2.65
CA LEU A 67 -5.72 -11.99 -4.03
C LEU A 67 -7.24 -11.81 -4.17
N GLY A 68 -7.89 -11.26 -3.14
CA GLY A 68 -9.29 -10.84 -3.21
C GLY A 68 -9.47 -9.80 -4.31
N ARG A 69 -10.47 -9.97 -5.19
CA ARG A 69 -10.67 -9.07 -6.32
C ARG A 69 -12.08 -9.11 -6.86
N ALA A 70 -12.55 -7.97 -7.28
CA ALA A 70 -13.85 -7.81 -7.91
C ALA A 70 -13.86 -6.65 -8.89
N LYS A 71 -14.84 -6.62 -9.76
CA LYS A 71 -15.12 -5.50 -10.66
C LYS A 71 -16.61 -5.21 -10.69
N THR A 72 -16.97 -3.98 -11.09
CA THR A 72 -18.37 -3.61 -11.26
C THR A 72 -18.93 -4.07 -12.59
N PHE A 73 -20.20 -4.42 -12.54
CA PHE A 73 -21.04 -4.68 -13.72
C PHE A 73 -22.28 -3.82 -13.64
N ALA A 74 -22.64 -3.19 -14.74
CA ALA A 74 -23.92 -2.52 -14.85
C ALA A 74 -25.04 -3.56 -14.95
N THR A 75 -26.10 -3.40 -14.16
CA THR A 75 -27.33 -4.17 -14.27
C THR A 75 -28.52 -3.24 -14.04
N GLY A 76 -29.27 -2.91 -15.09
CA GLY A 76 -30.29 -1.87 -15.01
C GLY A 76 -29.71 -0.54 -14.52
N ASN A 77 -30.22 -0.04 -13.41
CA ASN A 77 -29.79 1.21 -12.78
C ASN A 77 -28.68 1.05 -11.74
N TYR A 78 -28.17 -0.17 -11.54
CA TYR A 78 -27.18 -0.47 -10.50
C TYR A 78 -25.86 -0.91 -11.10
N GLN A 79 -24.81 -0.75 -10.32
CA GLN A 79 -23.55 -1.45 -10.49
C GLN A 79 -23.40 -2.48 -9.36
N ILE A 80 -23.10 -3.72 -9.75
CA ILE A 80 -22.86 -4.82 -8.81
C ILE A 80 -21.42 -5.27 -8.90
N TRP A 81 -20.89 -5.76 -7.77
CA TRP A 81 -19.55 -6.31 -7.68
C TRP A 81 -19.57 -7.81 -7.93
N ASN A 82 -18.70 -8.28 -8.82
CA ASN A 82 -18.48 -9.70 -9.03
C ASN A 82 -16.98 -10.00 -9.07
N THR A 83 -16.60 -11.16 -8.55
CA THR A 83 -15.24 -11.67 -8.68
C THR A 83 -14.88 -11.95 -10.13
N PHE A 84 -13.62 -11.83 -10.46
CA PHE A 84 -13.10 -12.16 -11.79
C PHE A 84 -11.80 -12.95 -11.68
N ARG A 85 -11.45 -13.74 -12.71
CA ARG A 85 -10.27 -14.59 -12.76
C ARG A 85 -10.01 -15.35 -11.46
N THR A 86 -10.37 -16.60 -11.42
CA THR A 86 -10.30 -17.45 -10.21
C THR A 86 -9.31 -18.60 -10.33
N GLY A 87 -8.57 -18.68 -11.41
CA GLY A 87 -7.67 -19.79 -11.72
C GLY A 87 -6.19 -19.46 -11.58
N GLU A 88 -5.82 -18.48 -10.75
CA GLU A 88 -4.44 -18.02 -10.59
C GLU A 88 -3.47 -19.07 -10.08
N GLU A 89 -3.98 -20.11 -9.44
CA GLU A 89 -3.17 -21.23 -8.94
C GLU A 89 -3.02 -22.36 -9.98
N ASN A 90 -3.80 -22.29 -11.05
CA ASN A 90 -3.82 -23.29 -12.11
C ASN A 90 -3.06 -22.76 -13.32
N ALA A 91 -1.78 -23.07 -13.40
CA ALA A 91 -0.93 -22.68 -14.52
C ALA A 91 -1.56 -23.04 -15.88
N GLY A 92 -1.48 -22.12 -16.83
CA GLY A 92 -1.94 -22.35 -18.20
C GLY A 92 -3.44 -22.26 -18.42
N THR A 93 -4.24 -21.93 -17.41
CA THR A 93 -5.68 -21.69 -17.58
C THR A 93 -5.94 -20.26 -18.02
N SER A 94 -7.02 -20.04 -18.80
CA SER A 94 -7.45 -18.69 -19.22
C SER A 94 -7.86 -17.80 -18.04
N ASN A 95 -8.08 -18.37 -16.87
CA ASN A 95 -8.44 -17.66 -15.65
C ASN A 95 -7.22 -17.29 -14.77
N SER A 96 -6.01 -17.66 -15.17
CA SER A 96 -4.81 -17.28 -14.41
C SER A 96 -4.69 -15.76 -14.30
N LEU A 97 -4.45 -15.27 -13.09
CA LEU A 97 -4.24 -13.85 -12.82
C LEU A 97 -2.85 -13.39 -13.25
N PHE A 98 -1.90 -14.31 -13.38
CA PHE A 98 -0.49 -14.02 -13.63
C PHE A 98 0.02 -14.62 -14.93
N ALA A 99 1.04 -13.96 -15.49
CA ALA A 99 1.86 -14.50 -16.56
C ALA A 99 3.35 -14.32 -16.24
N ASP A 100 4.19 -15.17 -16.83
CA ASP A 100 5.64 -14.98 -16.82
C ASP A 100 6.05 -13.82 -17.75
N VAL A 101 7.34 -13.50 -17.79
CA VAL A 101 7.89 -12.40 -18.60
C VAL A 101 7.73 -12.61 -20.13
N ASN A 102 7.37 -13.80 -20.56
CA ASN A 102 7.10 -14.14 -21.96
C ASN A 102 5.58 -14.12 -22.27
N GLY A 103 4.74 -13.76 -21.29
CA GLY A 103 3.29 -13.72 -21.43
C GLY A 103 2.61 -15.07 -21.27
N LYS A 104 3.32 -16.14 -20.89
CA LYS A 104 2.73 -17.45 -20.61
C LYS A 104 2.01 -17.40 -19.26
N LEU A 105 0.75 -17.81 -19.24
CA LEU A 105 -0.03 -17.89 -18.00
C LEU A 105 0.58 -18.90 -17.03
N VAL A 106 0.79 -18.46 -15.80
CA VAL A 106 1.45 -19.23 -14.73
C VAL A 106 0.65 -19.14 -13.44
N ASN A 107 0.95 -20.00 -12.47
CA ASN A 107 0.44 -19.85 -11.12
C ASN A 107 1.18 -18.73 -10.37
N PHE A 108 0.65 -18.36 -9.22
CA PHE A 108 1.22 -17.28 -8.40
C PHE A 108 2.70 -17.50 -8.06
N LYS A 109 3.10 -18.71 -7.65
CA LYS A 109 4.47 -19.02 -7.28
C LYS A 109 5.45 -18.80 -8.45
N ASP A 110 5.08 -19.26 -9.63
CA ASP A 110 5.96 -19.21 -10.80
C ASP A 110 6.05 -17.78 -11.38
N ALA A 111 5.10 -16.90 -11.05
CA ALA A 111 5.11 -15.51 -11.49
C ALA A 111 6.37 -14.74 -11.05
N TYR A 112 6.97 -15.11 -9.91
CA TYR A 112 8.15 -14.43 -9.36
C TYR A 112 9.50 -14.99 -9.85
N SER A 113 9.49 -16.06 -10.62
CA SER A 113 10.73 -16.76 -11.04
C SER A 113 11.64 -15.87 -11.89
N THR A 114 11.06 -14.92 -12.62
CA THR A 114 11.82 -14.00 -13.47
C THR A 114 11.13 -12.64 -13.51
N GLN A 115 11.85 -11.58 -13.20
CA GLN A 115 11.39 -10.20 -13.32
C GLN A 115 11.65 -9.61 -14.70
N LEU A 116 10.84 -8.61 -15.11
CA LEU A 116 11.00 -7.90 -16.38
C LEU A 116 12.21 -6.96 -16.36
N VAL A 117 12.36 -6.15 -15.31
CA VAL A 117 13.44 -5.18 -15.23
C VAL A 117 14.75 -5.89 -14.91
N LYS A 118 15.74 -5.72 -15.80
CA LYS A 118 17.07 -6.32 -15.68
C LYS A 118 18.16 -5.31 -15.37
N LYS A 119 17.89 -4.03 -15.57
CA LYS A 119 18.81 -2.94 -15.31
C LYS A 119 18.09 -1.78 -14.68
N VAL A 120 18.77 -1.08 -13.79
CA VAL A 120 18.30 0.14 -13.13
C VAL A 120 19.45 1.12 -12.98
N LYS A 121 19.15 2.39 -12.71
CA LYS A 121 20.16 3.34 -12.27
C LYS A 121 20.39 3.17 -10.77
N ASN A 122 21.64 3.13 -10.34
CA ASN A 122 21.98 3.09 -8.91
C ASN A 122 21.88 4.49 -8.26
N TYR A 123 22.24 4.60 -7.00
CA TYR A 123 22.22 5.85 -6.22
C TYR A 123 23.16 6.96 -6.78
N LYS A 124 24.05 6.64 -7.72
CA LYS A 124 24.89 7.61 -8.42
C LYS A 124 24.35 7.96 -9.82
N GLY A 125 23.26 7.34 -10.25
CA GLY A 125 22.72 7.47 -11.60
C GLY A 125 23.42 6.60 -12.66
N GLU A 126 24.28 5.68 -12.26
CA GLU A 126 24.96 4.75 -13.16
C GLU A 126 24.05 3.55 -13.45
N GLU A 127 23.97 3.12 -14.71
CA GLU A 127 23.23 1.91 -15.07
C GLU A 127 23.97 0.68 -14.56
N VAL A 128 23.24 -0.16 -13.80
CA VAL A 128 23.76 -1.39 -13.22
C VAL A 128 22.79 -2.53 -13.47
N ASP A 129 23.30 -3.76 -13.42
CA ASP A 129 22.46 -4.94 -13.47
C ASP A 129 21.57 -5.00 -12.22
N PHE A 130 20.30 -5.33 -12.45
CA PHE A 130 19.33 -5.54 -11.38
C PHE A 130 19.22 -7.04 -11.12
N PRO A 131 19.67 -7.53 -9.97
CA PRO A 131 19.65 -8.95 -9.67
C PRO A 131 18.24 -9.53 -9.82
N ASN A 132 18.13 -10.73 -10.38
CA ASN A 132 16.84 -11.39 -10.41
C ASN A 132 16.42 -11.75 -8.97
N PHE A 133 15.31 -11.17 -8.52
CA PHE A 133 14.80 -11.33 -7.18
C PHE A 133 13.54 -12.20 -7.20
N ASP A 134 13.67 -13.44 -6.76
CA ASP A 134 12.52 -14.29 -6.53
C ASP A 134 11.83 -13.88 -5.22
N ALA A 135 10.83 -13.01 -5.33
CA ALA A 135 10.12 -12.48 -4.18
C ALA A 135 9.34 -13.58 -3.42
N HIS A 136 8.94 -14.66 -4.09
CA HIS A 136 8.31 -15.79 -3.42
C HIS A 136 9.30 -16.53 -2.51
N ALA A 137 10.58 -16.60 -2.87
CA ALA A 137 11.62 -17.21 -2.06
C ALA A 137 12.09 -16.32 -0.90
N TRP A 138 11.86 -14.98 -0.97
CA TRP A 138 12.21 -14.06 0.10
C TRP A 138 11.20 -14.14 1.25
N GLN A 139 11.42 -15.07 2.15
CA GLN A 139 10.53 -15.35 3.28
C GLN A 139 11.27 -16.07 4.40
N ALA A 140 10.79 -15.91 5.62
CA ALA A 140 11.30 -16.68 6.77
C ALA A 140 11.00 -18.17 6.59
N LYS A 141 11.88 -19.00 7.12
CA LYS A 141 11.73 -20.45 7.04
C LYS A 141 10.38 -20.91 7.61
N GLY A 142 9.67 -21.72 6.86
CA GLY A 142 8.37 -22.27 7.26
C GLY A 142 7.18 -21.35 6.97
N ASN A 143 7.42 -20.16 6.43
CA ASN A 143 6.35 -19.27 6.00
C ASN A 143 5.61 -19.78 4.76
N ASN A 144 4.39 -19.32 4.56
CA ASN A 144 3.56 -19.68 3.41
C ASN A 144 3.16 -18.41 2.64
N VAL A 145 3.93 -18.05 1.62
CA VAL A 145 3.69 -16.87 0.78
C VAL A 145 2.30 -16.85 0.19
N LYS A 146 1.73 -18.00 -0.16
CA LYS A 146 0.38 -18.06 -0.73
C LYS A 146 -0.68 -17.40 0.15
N GLY A 147 -0.53 -17.51 1.47
CA GLY A 147 -1.41 -16.86 2.44
C GLY A 147 -1.00 -15.44 2.81
N MET A 148 0.13 -14.95 2.31
CA MET A 148 0.78 -13.71 2.75
C MET A 148 0.86 -12.65 1.64
N GLN A 149 -0.05 -12.70 0.68
CA GLN A 149 -0.25 -11.60 -0.27
C GLN A 149 -1.23 -10.60 0.36
N TRP A 150 -0.72 -9.46 0.80
CA TRP A 150 -1.50 -8.50 1.55
C TRP A 150 -1.51 -7.11 0.91
N ALA A 151 -2.58 -6.38 1.22
CA ALA A 151 -2.76 -4.96 0.99
C ALA A 151 -2.17 -4.47 -0.35
N PRO A 152 -2.66 -4.94 -1.49
CA PRO A 152 -2.20 -4.42 -2.78
C PRO A 152 -2.68 -2.99 -2.98
N ASP A 153 -1.91 -2.21 -3.73
CA ASP A 153 -2.38 -0.95 -4.29
C ASP A 153 -2.22 -0.96 -5.81
N VAL A 154 -3.21 -0.43 -6.53
CA VAL A 154 -3.25 -0.47 -7.99
C VAL A 154 -3.40 0.93 -8.55
N ILE A 155 -2.49 1.31 -9.45
CA ILE A 155 -2.49 2.63 -10.10
C ILE A 155 -2.18 2.51 -11.59
N TYR A 156 -2.74 3.43 -12.40
CA TYR A 156 -2.33 3.57 -13.79
C TYR A 156 -1.05 4.39 -13.88
N ASN A 157 0.04 3.77 -14.35
CA ASN A 157 1.29 4.48 -14.61
C ASN A 157 1.18 5.20 -15.95
N LYS A 158 1.09 6.53 -15.90
CA LYS A 158 0.85 7.40 -17.06
C LYS A 158 1.99 7.36 -18.07
N THR A 159 3.23 7.17 -17.61
CA THR A 159 4.43 7.12 -18.45
C THR A 159 4.52 5.80 -19.17
N MET A 160 4.41 4.70 -18.44
CA MET A 160 4.44 3.34 -19.00
C MET A 160 3.19 3.02 -19.81
N LYS A 161 2.08 3.72 -19.56
CA LYS A 161 0.72 3.40 -20.06
C LYS A 161 0.32 1.97 -19.69
N LYS A 162 0.60 1.58 -18.46
CA LYS A 162 0.33 0.27 -17.88
C LYS A 162 -0.33 0.44 -16.51
N TRP A 163 -1.09 -0.52 -16.13
CA TRP A 163 -1.51 -0.69 -14.76
C TRP A 163 -0.36 -1.26 -13.95
N CYS A 164 -0.09 -0.70 -12.79
CA CYS A 164 0.88 -1.20 -11.82
C CYS A 164 0.12 -1.66 -10.58
N MET A 165 0.39 -2.87 -10.12
CA MET A 165 -0.09 -3.42 -8.86
C MET A 165 1.11 -3.61 -7.94
N TYR A 166 1.10 -2.90 -6.82
CA TYR A 166 2.08 -3.03 -5.75
C TYR A 166 1.50 -3.93 -4.68
N MET A 167 2.21 -4.98 -4.30
CA MET A 167 1.69 -5.99 -3.40
C MET A 167 2.71 -6.38 -2.34
N SER A 168 2.23 -6.50 -1.11
CA SER A 168 3.01 -6.92 0.04
C SER A 168 3.13 -8.44 0.10
N LEU A 169 4.30 -8.93 0.46
CA LEU A 169 4.56 -10.35 0.70
C LEU A 169 5.22 -10.55 2.06
N ASN A 170 4.80 -11.60 2.78
CA ASN A 170 5.45 -12.12 3.99
C ASN A 170 5.49 -11.17 5.20
N GLY A 171 4.47 -10.32 5.36
CA GLY A 171 4.42 -9.34 6.43
C GLY A 171 4.52 -9.89 7.85
N ASP A 172 3.98 -11.08 8.12
CA ASP A 172 3.95 -11.69 9.46
C ASP A 172 5.34 -11.94 10.05
N ASN A 173 6.30 -12.24 9.22
CA ASN A 173 7.63 -12.62 9.68
C ASN A 173 8.68 -11.53 9.46
N TRP A 174 8.23 -10.33 9.09
CA TRP A 174 9.10 -9.17 8.88
C TRP A 174 10.28 -9.39 7.91
N CYS A 175 10.27 -10.51 7.24
CA CYS A 175 11.07 -10.80 6.07
C CYS A 175 10.21 -10.55 4.86
N SER A 176 9.76 -9.31 4.73
CA SER A 176 8.73 -8.87 3.80
C SER A 176 9.31 -8.11 2.61
N THR A 177 8.55 -8.04 1.56
CA THR A 177 8.88 -7.21 0.41
C THR A 177 7.61 -6.65 -0.23
N ILE A 178 7.71 -5.45 -0.78
CA ILE A 178 6.73 -4.91 -1.71
C ILE A 178 7.26 -5.14 -3.11
N VAL A 179 6.42 -5.70 -3.96
CA VAL A 179 6.71 -6.00 -5.36
C VAL A 179 5.82 -5.20 -6.28
N CYS A 180 6.26 -4.98 -7.52
CA CYS A 180 5.46 -4.39 -8.58
C CYS A 180 5.15 -5.44 -9.64
N PHE A 181 3.88 -5.53 -10.01
CA PHE A 181 3.41 -6.20 -11.23
C PHE A 181 2.86 -5.18 -12.20
N ILE A 182 2.93 -5.48 -13.48
CA ILE A 182 2.34 -4.65 -14.53
C ILE A 182 1.37 -5.43 -15.39
N SER A 183 0.38 -4.73 -15.95
CA SER A 183 -0.56 -5.28 -16.94
C SER A 183 -1.07 -4.19 -17.88
N ASP A 184 -1.51 -4.60 -19.06
CA ASP A 184 -2.25 -3.74 -19.98
C ASP A 184 -3.71 -3.56 -19.54
N ASP A 185 -4.23 -4.51 -18.78
CA ASP A 185 -5.62 -4.58 -18.36
C ASP A 185 -5.73 -4.76 -16.84
N LEU A 186 -6.74 -4.11 -16.23
CA LEU A 186 -7.05 -4.29 -14.81
C LEU A 186 -7.46 -5.73 -14.45
N GLU A 187 -7.87 -6.53 -15.40
CA GLU A 187 -8.15 -7.95 -15.16
C GLU A 187 -6.90 -8.85 -15.26
N GLY A 188 -5.74 -8.27 -15.60
CA GLY A 188 -4.51 -9.00 -15.84
C GLY A 188 -4.49 -9.66 -17.24
N PRO A 189 -3.59 -10.58 -17.53
CA PRO A 189 -2.65 -11.14 -16.57
C PRO A 189 -1.58 -10.14 -16.11
N TRP A 190 -1.14 -10.32 -14.88
CA TRP A 190 -0.11 -9.49 -14.26
C TRP A 190 1.27 -10.11 -14.42
N ILE A 191 2.24 -9.32 -14.83
CA ILE A 191 3.62 -9.76 -15.07
C ILE A 191 4.54 -9.09 -14.03
N TYR A 192 5.42 -9.87 -13.43
CA TYR A 192 6.33 -9.41 -12.39
C TYR A 192 7.38 -8.44 -12.94
N GLN A 193 7.34 -7.21 -12.48
CA GLN A 193 8.25 -6.14 -12.87
C GLN A 193 9.56 -6.21 -12.07
N GLY A 194 9.46 -6.43 -10.76
CA GLY A 194 10.58 -6.52 -9.83
C GLY A 194 10.21 -6.13 -8.41
N PRO A 195 11.15 -6.25 -7.45
CA PRO A 195 11.00 -5.78 -6.09
C PRO A 195 11.06 -4.25 -6.03
N VAL A 196 10.43 -3.66 -5.02
CA VAL A 196 10.44 -2.21 -4.78
C VAL A 196 11.18 -1.86 -3.49
N VAL A 197 10.95 -2.61 -2.43
CA VAL A 197 11.63 -2.46 -1.14
C VAL A 197 11.49 -3.74 -0.34
N CYS A 198 12.52 -4.08 0.44
CA CYS A 198 12.58 -5.30 1.24
C CYS A 198 12.90 -4.98 2.71
N SER A 199 12.51 -5.88 3.60
CA SER A 199 12.99 -5.94 4.98
C SER A 199 13.56 -7.34 5.30
N GLY A 200 14.20 -7.50 6.46
CA GLY A 200 14.71 -8.81 6.88
C GLY A 200 16.12 -9.13 6.40
N PHE A 201 17.01 -8.16 6.31
CA PHE A 201 18.38 -8.33 5.83
C PHE A 201 19.32 -9.09 6.79
N SER A 202 18.95 -9.26 8.04
CA SER A 202 19.86 -9.73 9.08
C SER A 202 20.35 -11.18 8.90
N GLY A 203 19.75 -11.94 7.98
CA GLY A 203 20.08 -13.36 7.81
C GLY A 203 19.76 -14.23 9.03
N ARG A 204 19.16 -13.65 10.08
CA ARG A 204 18.75 -14.35 11.31
C ARG A 204 17.71 -15.42 11.02
N TYR A 205 16.88 -15.18 10.04
CA TYR A 205 15.92 -16.13 9.51
C TYR A 205 16.49 -16.74 8.24
N ALA A 206 16.63 -18.04 8.22
CA ALA A 206 17.02 -18.73 7.00
C ALA A 206 15.90 -18.60 5.97
N HIS A 207 16.08 -17.70 5.03
CA HIS A 207 15.13 -17.49 3.95
C HIS A 207 15.06 -18.70 3.04
N ASN A 208 13.87 -19.12 2.68
CA ASN A 208 13.70 -20.21 1.72
C ASN A 208 14.25 -19.78 0.35
N GLY A 209 15.16 -20.61 -0.20
CA GLY A 209 15.76 -20.34 -1.51
C GLY A 209 16.94 -19.35 -1.51
N PHE A 210 17.25 -18.72 -0.37
CA PHE A 210 18.44 -17.89 -0.20
C PHE A 210 19.40 -18.54 0.78
N ALA A 211 20.70 -18.43 0.54
CA ALA A 211 21.71 -18.87 1.49
C ALA A 211 21.73 -17.90 2.68
N ALA A 212 21.79 -18.41 3.90
CA ALA A 212 21.74 -17.63 5.14
C ALA A 212 22.78 -16.49 5.20
N SER A 213 23.91 -16.63 4.54
CA SER A 213 24.93 -15.60 4.44
C SER A 213 24.93 -14.98 3.04
N GLY A 214 24.49 -13.77 2.90
CA GLY A 214 24.56 -13.03 1.63
C GLY A 214 23.22 -12.81 0.94
N ASP A 215 22.14 -13.13 1.59
CA ASP A 215 20.78 -12.92 1.10
C ASP A 215 20.54 -11.47 0.70
N TRP A 216 20.99 -10.52 1.52
CA TRP A 216 20.88 -9.10 1.23
C TRP A 216 21.58 -8.68 -0.08
N LYS A 217 22.59 -9.41 -0.55
CA LYS A 217 23.29 -9.14 -1.80
C LYS A 217 22.43 -9.41 -3.03
N ASN A 218 21.39 -10.21 -2.87
CA ASN A 218 20.42 -10.50 -3.92
C ASN A 218 19.27 -9.48 -3.95
N THR A 219 19.26 -8.54 -2.97
CA THR A 219 18.30 -7.45 -2.91
C THR A 219 18.84 -6.19 -3.59
N ASP A 220 18.04 -5.15 -3.61
CA ASP A 220 18.40 -3.82 -4.13
C ASP A 220 19.18 -2.95 -3.12
N LEU A 221 19.52 -3.46 -1.94
CA LEU A 221 20.15 -2.67 -0.87
C LEU A 221 21.45 -2.00 -1.32
N ALA A 222 22.33 -2.75 -2.00
CA ALA A 222 23.58 -2.21 -2.50
C ALA A 222 23.37 -1.17 -3.62
N ILE A 223 22.35 -1.35 -4.45
CA ILE A 223 21.98 -0.42 -5.53
C ILE A 223 21.53 0.92 -4.93
N ALA A 224 20.73 0.86 -3.88
CA ALA A 224 20.19 2.04 -3.22
C ALA A 224 21.21 2.78 -2.35
N THR A 225 22.18 2.06 -1.74
CA THR A 225 23.04 2.63 -0.68
C THR A 225 24.51 2.61 -1.01
N GLY A 226 24.94 1.81 -2.00
CA GLY A 226 26.34 1.59 -2.33
C GLY A 226 27.12 0.76 -1.31
N CYS A 227 26.44 0.08 -0.38
CA CYS A 227 27.12 -0.71 0.64
C CYS A 227 27.79 -1.96 0.05
N THR A 228 28.98 -2.27 0.51
CA THR A 228 29.74 -3.48 0.15
C THR A 228 29.69 -4.57 1.23
N SER A 229 29.19 -4.21 2.39
CA SER A 229 28.90 -5.10 3.52
C SER A 229 27.57 -4.67 4.15
N LEU A 230 26.87 -5.59 4.81
CA LEU A 230 25.60 -5.24 5.47
C LEU A 230 25.84 -4.22 6.59
N PRO A 231 25.33 -2.99 6.47
CA PRO A 231 25.46 -2.00 7.53
C PRO A 231 24.77 -2.48 8.82
N GLN A 232 25.39 -2.19 9.96
CA GLN A 232 24.91 -2.65 11.27
C GLN A 232 23.44 -2.25 11.52
N ARG A 233 22.98 -1.09 11.04
CA ARG A 233 21.61 -0.62 11.22
C ARG A 233 20.55 -1.48 10.51
N TYR A 234 20.93 -2.26 9.50
CA TYR A 234 20.03 -3.20 8.81
C TYR A 234 20.14 -4.63 9.35
N ASN A 235 21.14 -4.88 10.20
CA ASN A 235 21.30 -6.14 10.89
C ASN A 235 20.54 -6.12 12.23
N THR A 236 19.24 -5.92 12.15
CA THR A 236 18.34 -5.80 13.29
C THR A 236 17.41 -7.00 13.37
N ASP A 237 16.92 -7.25 14.57
CA ASP A 237 15.88 -8.25 14.79
C ASP A 237 14.56 -7.81 14.16
N GLU A 238 13.66 -8.76 13.92
CA GLU A 238 12.35 -8.54 13.33
C GLU A 238 11.60 -7.40 14.03
N TRP A 239 11.32 -7.42 15.24
CA TRP A 239 10.55 -6.42 15.98
C TRP A 239 11.41 -5.19 16.36
N SER A 240 12.15 -4.68 15.39
CA SER A 240 13.04 -3.53 15.60
C SER A 240 12.29 -2.20 15.51
N PRO A 241 12.61 -1.24 16.39
CA PRO A 241 12.08 0.11 16.27
C PRO A 241 12.69 0.91 15.11
N TYR A 242 13.64 0.33 14.36
CA TYR A 242 14.38 1.04 13.32
C TYR A 242 13.84 0.80 11.91
N GLY A 243 13.74 -0.43 11.46
CA GLY A 243 13.30 -0.78 10.11
C GLY A 243 11.79 -0.95 10.01
N PRO A 244 11.14 -0.45 8.95
CA PRO A 244 9.73 -0.72 8.72
C PRO A 244 9.50 -2.19 8.36
N ASN A 245 8.30 -2.68 8.61
CA ASN A 245 7.78 -3.84 7.89
C ASN A 245 7.43 -3.39 6.46
N CYS A 246 8.00 -4.00 5.44
CA CYS A 246 7.79 -3.59 4.04
C CYS A 246 6.49 -4.16 3.50
N ILE A 247 5.37 -3.61 3.97
CA ILE A 247 4.00 -3.94 3.56
C ILE A 247 3.14 -2.67 3.45
N ASP A 248 1.89 -2.82 3.07
CA ASP A 248 0.85 -1.79 2.98
C ASP A 248 1.25 -0.62 2.07
N PRO A 249 1.58 -0.87 0.79
CA PRO A 249 1.90 0.21 -0.13
C PRO A 249 0.68 1.08 -0.43
N CYS A 250 0.91 2.39 -0.55
CA CYS A 250 0.00 3.32 -1.20
C CYS A 250 0.78 4.16 -2.21
N VAL A 251 0.35 4.14 -3.46
CA VAL A 251 1.06 4.78 -4.58
C VAL A 251 0.23 5.91 -5.15
N PHE A 252 0.83 7.08 -5.30
CA PHE A 252 0.14 8.27 -5.78
C PHE A 252 1.07 9.19 -6.57
N TYR A 253 0.47 10.08 -7.37
CA TYR A 253 1.18 11.16 -8.04
C TYR A 253 1.09 12.45 -7.23
N ASP A 254 2.20 13.21 -7.21
CA ASP A 254 2.19 14.60 -6.76
C ASP A 254 1.77 15.56 -7.88
N ASP A 255 1.78 16.89 -7.59
CA ASP A 255 1.41 17.92 -8.54
C ASP A 255 2.40 18.05 -9.71
N ASP A 256 3.62 17.57 -9.54
CA ASP A 256 4.68 17.60 -10.56
C ASP A 256 4.77 16.27 -11.33
N ASP A 257 3.74 15.42 -11.23
CA ASP A 257 3.70 14.08 -11.81
C ASP A 257 4.88 13.17 -11.38
N ASN A 258 5.43 13.39 -10.18
CA ASN A 258 6.31 12.42 -9.56
C ASN A 258 5.47 11.30 -8.92
N LEU A 259 5.98 10.08 -9.05
CA LEU A 259 5.35 8.89 -8.46
C LEU A 259 5.97 8.59 -7.10
N TRP A 260 5.13 8.45 -6.09
CA TRP A 260 5.53 8.21 -4.71
C TRP A 260 4.85 6.96 -4.15
N MET A 261 5.52 6.31 -3.20
CA MET A 261 4.94 5.21 -2.44
C MET A 261 5.16 5.44 -0.94
N SER A 262 4.07 5.50 -0.18
CA SER A 262 4.13 5.31 1.27
C SER A 262 3.94 3.84 1.59
N TYR A 263 4.59 3.36 2.66
CA TYR A 263 4.54 1.96 3.06
C TYR A 263 4.99 1.79 4.50
N GLY A 264 4.67 0.67 5.09
CA GLY A 264 5.08 0.31 6.44
C GLY A 264 3.90 -0.04 7.32
N SER A 265 4.17 -0.78 8.37
CA SER A 265 3.17 -1.22 9.34
C SER A 265 3.83 -1.38 10.69
N TRP A 266 3.27 -0.74 11.72
CA TRP A 266 3.76 -0.80 13.09
C TRP A 266 5.27 -0.48 13.22
N PHE A 267 6.01 -1.16 14.07
CA PHE A 267 7.48 -1.12 14.24
C PHE A 267 8.10 0.28 14.13
N ALA A 268 8.89 0.49 13.07
CA ALA A 268 9.57 1.77 12.85
C ALA A 268 8.65 2.85 12.26
N GLY A 269 7.44 2.51 11.84
CA GLY A 269 6.46 3.45 11.29
C GLY A 269 6.31 3.37 9.77
N ILE A 270 5.73 4.44 9.23
CA ILE A 270 5.43 4.60 7.82
C ILE A 270 6.52 5.41 7.16
N PHE A 271 7.00 4.90 6.04
CA PHE A 271 8.06 5.51 5.24
C PHE A 271 7.54 5.88 3.86
N MET A 272 8.27 6.76 3.20
CA MET A 272 8.00 7.21 1.84
C MET A 272 9.24 7.10 0.99
N ILE A 273 9.08 6.52 -0.21
CA ILE A 273 10.10 6.50 -1.26
C ILE A 273 9.53 7.05 -2.55
N LYS A 274 10.42 7.59 -3.39
CA LYS A 274 10.11 7.99 -4.75
C LYS A 274 10.23 6.79 -5.68
N LEU A 275 9.30 6.67 -6.63
CA LEU A 275 9.31 5.63 -7.65
C LEU A 275 9.76 6.21 -8.99
N ASP A 276 10.40 5.38 -9.79
CA ASP A 276 10.75 5.67 -11.17
C ASP A 276 9.52 5.39 -12.06
N LYS A 277 8.96 6.45 -12.62
CA LYS A 277 7.77 6.33 -13.47
C LYS A 277 8.00 5.60 -14.79
N GLU A 278 9.27 5.43 -15.22
CA GLU A 278 9.60 4.72 -16.45
C GLU A 278 9.50 3.19 -16.29
N ASN A 279 9.59 2.69 -15.06
CA ASN A 279 9.54 1.26 -14.79
C ASN A 279 8.64 0.87 -13.58
N GLY A 280 8.14 1.84 -12.82
CA GLY A 280 7.28 1.60 -11.66
C GLY A 280 8.02 1.10 -10.42
N LEU A 281 9.33 0.90 -10.46
CA LEU A 281 10.14 0.48 -9.32
C LEU A 281 10.67 1.68 -8.55
N ARG A 282 11.51 1.45 -7.57
CA ARG A 282 12.17 2.52 -6.81
C ARG A 282 13.04 3.40 -7.72
N ASP A 283 12.97 4.72 -7.54
CA ASP A 283 13.93 5.68 -8.08
C ASP A 283 15.18 5.73 -7.18
N TYR A 284 16.20 4.95 -7.51
CA TYR A 284 17.44 4.91 -6.74
C TYR A 284 18.27 6.18 -6.86
N THR A 285 18.01 7.01 -7.88
CA THR A 285 18.71 8.30 -8.05
C THR A 285 18.21 9.35 -7.09
N TYR A 286 17.00 9.16 -6.54
CA TYR A 286 16.46 9.99 -5.49
C TYR A 286 16.91 9.45 -4.13
N THR A 287 17.99 10.01 -3.61
CA THR A 287 18.66 9.54 -2.40
C THR A 287 18.10 10.20 -1.14
N TYR A 288 18.15 9.47 -0.04
CA TYR A 288 17.73 9.94 1.29
C TYR A 288 18.93 10.01 2.23
N PRO A 289 19.12 11.12 2.97
CA PRO A 289 20.14 11.15 4.00
C PRO A 289 19.75 10.28 5.20
N TYR A 290 20.72 9.77 5.92
CA TYR A 290 20.45 9.24 7.25
C TYR A 290 20.22 10.38 8.22
N GLN A 291 19.05 10.41 8.86
CA GLN A 291 18.68 11.46 9.80
C GLN A 291 18.12 10.86 11.09
N VAL A 292 18.53 11.43 12.23
CA VAL A 292 17.97 11.15 13.55
C VAL A 292 17.35 12.43 14.08
N LYS A 293 16.07 12.41 14.44
CA LYS A 293 15.30 13.59 14.85
C LYS A 293 15.44 14.77 13.87
N GLY A 294 15.43 14.47 12.55
CA GLY A 294 15.56 15.47 11.50
C GLY A 294 16.98 15.99 11.25
N VAL A 295 17.98 15.53 11.98
CA VAL A 295 19.38 15.95 11.82
C VAL A 295 20.17 14.91 11.06
N THR A 296 20.81 15.32 9.96
CA THR A 296 21.68 14.43 9.17
C THR A 296 22.90 14.05 10.03
N THR A 297 23.18 12.76 10.08
CA THR A 297 24.28 12.21 10.88
C THR A 297 24.94 11.02 10.16
N THR A 298 26.11 10.62 10.66
CA THR A 298 26.77 9.41 10.17
C THR A 298 26.08 8.18 10.74
N ALA A 299 25.65 7.30 9.87
CA ALA A 299 24.92 6.12 10.29
C ALA A 299 25.83 5.06 10.91
N GLY A 300 25.60 4.81 12.18
CA GLY A 300 26.14 3.68 12.94
C GLY A 300 25.11 2.55 13.08
N ALA A 301 24.82 2.21 14.32
CA ALA A 301 23.75 1.28 14.70
C ALA A 301 22.35 1.86 14.40
N ALA A 302 21.35 0.99 14.44
CA ALA A 302 19.96 1.37 14.34
C ALA A 302 19.55 2.33 15.47
N ASP A 303 18.76 3.36 15.14
CA ASP A 303 18.25 4.35 16.09
C ASP A 303 16.72 4.46 15.95
N ALA A 304 16.00 4.24 17.04
CA ALA A 304 14.54 4.34 17.08
C ALA A 304 14.00 5.72 16.69
N ASN A 305 14.82 6.76 16.80
CA ASN A 305 14.47 8.14 16.42
C ASN A 305 14.90 8.48 14.97
N ALA A 306 15.29 7.50 14.17
CA ALA A 306 15.59 7.74 12.76
C ALA A 306 14.37 8.29 12.04
N THR A 307 14.55 9.40 11.33
CA THR A 307 13.50 10.09 10.57
C THR A 307 13.71 10.01 9.07
N SER A 308 14.87 9.53 8.65
CA SER A 308 15.19 9.24 7.25
C SER A 308 16.31 8.21 7.20
N ASP A 309 16.28 7.36 6.20
CA ASP A 309 17.25 6.30 5.96
C ASP A 309 17.55 6.15 4.49
N PRO A 310 18.81 5.94 4.08
CA PRO A 310 19.20 5.79 2.67
C PRO A 310 18.46 4.68 1.93
N TYR A 311 18.09 3.61 2.64
CA TYR A 311 17.33 2.52 2.04
C TYR A 311 15.82 2.65 2.26
N PHE A 312 15.37 2.84 3.50
CA PHE A 312 13.95 2.86 3.78
C PHE A 312 13.25 4.16 3.37
N GLY A 313 14.01 5.23 3.09
CA GLY A 313 13.44 6.51 2.69
C GLY A 313 13.12 7.43 3.86
N LYS A 314 12.15 8.33 3.69
CA LYS A 314 11.76 9.33 4.69
C LYS A 314 10.59 8.80 5.54
N LYS A 315 10.75 8.79 6.85
CA LYS A 315 9.64 8.51 7.78
C LYS A 315 8.63 9.65 7.75
N ILE A 316 7.37 9.34 7.54
CA ILE A 316 6.29 10.32 7.46
C ILE A 316 5.27 10.20 8.58
N ALA A 317 5.17 9.04 9.22
CA ALA A 317 4.22 8.79 10.31
C ALA A 317 4.64 7.60 11.17
N GLY A 318 3.99 7.45 12.31
CA GLY A 318 4.15 6.31 13.20
C GLY A 318 5.54 6.23 13.82
N GLY A 319 5.94 5.02 14.15
CA GLY A 319 7.21 4.70 14.78
C GLY A 319 7.02 3.96 16.09
N TRP A 320 8.13 3.60 16.71
CA TRP A 320 8.10 2.82 17.95
C TRP A 320 7.34 3.53 19.07
N GLY A 321 6.26 2.93 19.52
CA GLY A 321 5.37 3.51 20.50
C GLY A 321 4.35 4.53 19.97
N VAL A 322 4.39 4.86 18.68
CA VAL A 322 3.41 5.73 18.01
C VAL A 322 2.58 4.96 16.99
N SER A 323 3.03 3.90 16.53
CA SER A 323 2.49 2.89 15.60
C SER A 323 1.21 3.20 14.82
N GLY A 324 1.03 2.48 13.76
CA GLY A 324 -0.10 2.53 12.85
C GLY A 324 0.25 1.75 11.59
N GLU A 325 -0.73 1.51 10.75
CA GLU A 325 -0.58 0.75 9.51
C GLU A 325 -1.51 1.26 8.41
N ALA A 326 -1.46 0.63 7.25
CA ALA A 326 -2.35 0.90 6.12
C ALA A 326 -2.40 2.39 5.77
N SER A 327 -1.23 3.00 5.54
CA SER A 327 -1.18 4.38 5.09
C SER A 327 -1.84 4.52 3.73
N TYR A 328 -2.75 5.49 3.61
CA TYR A 328 -3.35 5.86 2.33
C TYR A 328 -3.25 7.37 2.15
N ILE A 329 -2.73 7.81 1.00
CA ILE A 329 -2.53 9.24 0.74
C ILE A 329 -3.37 9.67 -0.45
N GLN A 330 -4.25 10.64 -0.20
CA GLN A 330 -5.11 11.23 -1.21
C GLN A 330 -4.86 12.73 -1.33
N LYS A 331 -4.58 13.18 -2.55
CA LYS A 331 -4.47 14.61 -2.87
C LYS A 331 -5.85 15.21 -3.06
N VAL A 332 -6.17 16.27 -2.30
CA VAL A 332 -7.39 17.05 -2.46
C VAL A 332 -7.07 18.54 -2.33
N GLY A 333 -7.32 19.31 -3.37
CA GLY A 333 -6.95 20.72 -3.44
C GLY A 333 -5.43 20.88 -3.24
N LYS A 334 -5.01 21.74 -2.31
CA LYS A 334 -3.58 21.95 -2.02
C LYS A 334 -2.99 20.98 -1.02
N TYR A 335 -3.78 20.05 -0.46
CA TYR A 335 -3.32 19.17 0.60
C TYR A 335 -3.22 17.70 0.14
N TYR A 336 -2.24 17.01 0.69
CA TYR A 336 -2.14 15.56 0.75
C TYR A 336 -2.71 15.12 2.10
N TYR A 337 -3.73 14.28 2.08
CA TYR A 337 -4.36 13.71 3.27
C TYR A 337 -3.82 12.31 3.49
N LEU A 338 -3.21 12.09 4.64
CA LEU A 338 -2.73 10.79 5.09
C LEU A 338 -3.78 10.18 6.01
N PHE A 339 -4.31 9.06 5.60
CA PHE A 339 -5.17 8.20 6.41
C PHE A 339 -4.33 7.06 6.96
N MET A 340 -4.54 6.72 8.21
CA MET A 340 -3.83 5.62 8.87
C MET A 340 -4.76 4.86 9.79
N SER A 341 -4.58 3.54 9.86
CA SER A 341 -5.27 2.67 10.78
C SER A 341 -4.45 2.49 12.06
N TYR A 342 -5.10 2.65 13.19
CA TYR A 342 -4.55 2.47 14.53
C TYR A 342 -5.39 1.46 15.30
N GLY A 343 -4.77 0.73 16.22
CA GLY A 343 -5.45 -0.27 17.03
C GLY A 343 -5.26 -1.68 16.54
N GLY A 344 -5.88 -2.63 17.19
CA GLY A 344 -5.81 -4.04 16.81
C GLY A 344 -7.05 -4.46 16.01
N LEU A 345 -6.88 -5.41 15.10
CA LEU A 345 -7.92 -5.95 14.20
C LEU A 345 -9.09 -6.65 14.92
N THR A 346 -8.92 -7.03 16.18
CA THR A 346 -9.99 -7.72 16.93
C THR A 346 -11.06 -6.77 17.39
N ALA A 347 -12.25 -7.28 17.68
CA ALA A 347 -13.37 -6.52 18.22
C ALA A 347 -13.00 -5.66 19.44
N ALA A 348 -12.12 -6.16 20.31
CA ALA A 348 -11.60 -5.42 21.46
C ALA A 348 -10.41 -4.52 21.15
N GLY A 349 -9.87 -4.59 19.93
CA GLY A 349 -8.61 -3.95 19.57
C GLY A 349 -8.70 -2.44 19.32
N GLY A 350 -9.90 -1.91 19.20
CA GLY A 350 -10.11 -0.48 19.03
C GLY A 350 -9.65 0.05 17.66
N TYR A 351 -9.72 -0.76 16.61
CA TYR A 351 -9.25 -0.39 15.28
C TYR A 351 -9.98 0.84 14.74
N GLN A 352 -9.23 1.81 14.25
CA GLN A 352 -9.78 3.09 13.82
C GLN A 352 -8.91 3.75 12.76
N ILE A 353 -9.54 4.50 11.86
CA ILE A 353 -8.87 5.33 10.86
C ILE A 353 -8.79 6.75 11.37
N ARG A 354 -7.59 7.33 11.30
CA ARG A 354 -7.32 8.74 11.60
C ARG A 354 -6.70 9.43 10.40
N VAL A 355 -6.89 10.75 10.29
CA VAL A 355 -6.41 11.57 9.18
C VAL A 355 -5.49 12.69 9.66
N PHE A 356 -4.45 12.91 8.86
CA PHE A 356 -3.50 14.02 8.93
C PHE A 356 -3.41 14.66 7.55
N ARG A 357 -2.79 15.82 7.45
CA ARG A 357 -2.58 16.47 6.14
C ARG A 357 -1.24 17.20 6.06
N SER A 358 -0.76 17.36 4.83
CA SER A 358 0.43 18.13 4.49
C SER A 358 0.21 18.92 3.18
N GLU A 359 0.93 20.00 2.97
CA GLU A 359 1.01 20.68 1.67
C GLU A 359 2.09 20.07 0.76
N LYS A 360 2.88 19.11 1.27
CA LYS A 360 3.91 18.39 0.52
C LYS A 360 3.62 16.89 0.52
N PRO A 361 3.97 16.18 -0.56
CA PRO A 361 3.71 14.74 -0.65
C PRO A 361 4.44 13.94 0.44
N ASP A 362 5.62 14.38 0.84
CA ASP A 362 6.50 13.73 1.81
C ASP A 362 6.42 14.34 3.24
N GLY A 363 5.37 15.09 3.53
CA GLY A 363 5.11 15.67 4.85
C GLY A 363 5.83 17.01 5.13
N PRO A 364 5.83 17.50 6.39
CA PRO A 364 5.29 16.81 7.56
C PRO A 364 3.75 16.73 7.53
N TYR A 365 3.22 15.58 7.86
CA TYR A 365 1.79 15.38 8.01
C TYR A 365 1.34 15.76 9.42
N LYS A 366 0.38 16.66 9.53
CA LYS A 366 -0.11 17.21 10.78
C LYS A 366 -1.61 17.02 10.92
N ASP A 367 -2.06 16.86 12.15
CA ASP A 367 -3.49 16.92 12.45
C ASP A 367 -4.00 18.36 12.49
N CYS A 368 -5.29 18.53 12.71
CA CYS A 368 -5.93 19.84 12.86
C CYS A 368 -6.50 20.07 14.27
N LEU A 369 -6.07 19.30 15.26
CA LEU A 369 -6.60 19.36 16.62
C LEU A 369 -6.05 20.54 17.42
N THR A 370 -4.92 21.09 16.99
CA THR A 370 -4.32 22.29 17.58
C THR A 370 -4.02 23.32 16.50
N SER A 371 -3.78 24.57 16.88
CA SER A 371 -3.46 25.65 15.93
C SER A 371 -2.17 25.39 15.13
N THR A 372 -1.23 24.62 15.70
CA THR A 372 0.03 24.25 15.05
C THR A 372 0.00 22.87 14.41
N GLY A 373 -0.98 22.04 14.77
CA GLY A 373 -1.08 20.64 14.41
C GLY A 373 -0.02 19.76 15.07
N ILE A 374 -0.37 18.52 15.37
CA ILE A 374 0.58 17.51 15.86
C ILE A 374 1.04 16.68 14.67
N GLU A 375 2.35 16.52 14.53
CA GLU A 375 2.91 15.71 13.46
C GLU A 375 2.63 14.22 13.68
N ALA A 376 2.17 13.54 12.65
CA ALA A 376 1.88 12.11 12.69
C ALA A 376 3.08 11.26 13.14
N MET A 377 4.30 11.74 12.87
CA MET A 377 5.55 11.06 13.26
C MET A 377 5.90 11.21 14.71
N TYR A 378 5.48 12.32 15.36
CA TYR A 378 5.87 12.65 16.73
C TYR A 378 4.73 12.59 17.75
N GLY A 379 3.54 12.27 17.27
CA GLY A 379 2.40 12.05 18.14
C GLY A 379 2.73 10.96 19.17
N LYS A 380 2.20 11.11 20.37
CA LYS A 380 2.40 10.09 21.38
C LYS A 380 1.53 8.88 21.07
N TYR A 381 2.02 7.73 21.42
CA TYR A 381 1.38 6.46 21.20
C TYR A 381 -0.08 6.39 21.66
N ILE A 382 -0.85 5.77 20.86
CA ILE A 382 -2.28 5.75 21.02
C ILE A 382 -2.80 4.43 21.57
N LEU A 383 -2.13 3.32 21.30
CA LEU A 383 -2.74 2.03 21.55
C LEU A 383 -1.81 1.01 22.13
N ASN A 384 -2.29 0.40 23.20
CA ASN A 384 -1.94 -0.97 23.49
C ASN A 384 -2.85 -1.89 22.69
N PHE A 385 -2.35 -3.03 22.24
CA PHE A 385 -3.20 -4.10 21.76
C PHE A 385 -4.33 -4.35 22.76
N GLY A 386 -5.59 -4.19 22.33
CA GLY A 386 -6.75 -4.34 23.17
C GLY A 386 -7.08 -3.15 24.09
N GLY A 387 -6.43 -2.00 23.88
CA GLY A 387 -6.70 -0.80 24.69
C GLY A 387 -7.46 0.31 23.95
N ASP A 388 -8.10 1.17 24.71
CA ASP A 388 -8.71 2.38 24.19
C ASP A 388 -7.65 3.25 23.53
N ALA A 389 -8.01 3.80 22.38
CA ALA A 389 -7.26 4.87 21.77
C ALA A 389 -7.37 6.13 22.63
N LYS A 390 -6.53 6.27 23.63
CA LYS A 390 -6.45 7.44 24.50
C LYS A 390 -5.64 8.55 23.86
N ARG A 391 -5.89 8.78 22.57
CA ARG A 391 -5.05 9.71 21.87
C ARG A 391 -5.81 10.76 21.15
N ASP A 392 -5.15 11.86 21.10
CA ASP A 392 -5.69 13.08 20.56
C ASP A 392 -5.12 13.40 19.19
N GLU A 393 -3.98 12.79 18.78
CA GLU A 393 -3.36 13.05 17.48
C GLU A 393 -4.15 12.42 16.34
N GLY A 394 -4.31 13.19 15.28
CA GLY A 394 -5.10 12.82 14.12
C GLY A 394 -6.62 12.89 14.36
N VAL A 395 -7.34 13.33 13.36
CA VAL A 395 -8.80 13.35 13.44
C VAL A 395 -9.34 11.95 13.19
N LYS A 396 -10.02 11.39 14.17
CA LYS A 396 -10.68 10.08 14.02
C LYS A 396 -11.84 10.21 13.04
N LEU A 397 -11.84 9.38 11.99
CA LEU A 397 -12.90 9.31 11.00
C LEU A 397 -13.83 8.12 11.21
N PHE A 398 -13.24 6.94 11.36
CA PHE A 398 -13.96 5.67 11.48
C PHE A 398 -13.38 4.83 12.61
N GLY A 399 -14.16 3.85 13.03
CA GLY A 399 -13.74 2.81 13.95
C GLY A 399 -14.42 2.85 15.31
N ASN A 400 -14.56 1.71 15.94
CA ASN A 400 -15.19 1.50 17.25
C ASN A 400 -16.62 2.03 17.35
N TYR A 401 -17.35 2.05 16.27
CA TYR A 401 -18.77 2.37 16.29
C TYR A 401 -19.58 1.07 16.41
N GLN A 402 -20.45 1.03 17.37
CA GLN A 402 -21.42 -0.06 17.52
C GLN A 402 -22.79 0.45 17.07
N TRP A 403 -23.44 -0.30 16.20
CA TRP A 403 -24.81 0.00 15.80
C TRP A 403 -25.75 -0.45 16.92
N GLU A 404 -26.54 0.46 17.48
CA GLU A 404 -27.47 0.16 18.59
C GLU A 404 -28.47 -0.95 18.28
N THR A 405 -28.74 -1.16 16.99
CA THR A 405 -29.74 -2.12 16.52
C THR A 405 -29.20 -3.49 16.15
N MET A 406 -27.87 -3.69 16.18
CA MET A 406 -27.25 -4.98 15.84
C MET A 406 -26.91 -5.77 17.09
N PRO A 407 -27.53 -6.96 17.30
CA PRO A 407 -27.32 -7.73 18.51
C PRO A 407 -25.96 -8.41 18.63
N ASN A 408 -25.17 -8.47 17.55
CA ASN A 408 -23.85 -9.10 17.54
C ASN A 408 -22.77 -8.04 17.40
N ALA A 409 -21.98 -7.86 18.43
CA ALA A 409 -20.86 -6.90 18.48
C ALA A 409 -19.82 -7.14 17.38
N GLU A 410 -19.66 -8.36 16.88
CA GLU A 410 -18.72 -8.71 15.81
C GLU A 410 -19.10 -8.13 14.44
N LEU A 411 -20.37 -7.88 14.18
CA LEU A 411 -20.85 -7.28 12.93
C LEU A 411 -20.94 -5.76 13.01
N ALA A 412 -20.73 -5.20 14.19
CA ALA A 412 -20.97 -3.80 14.50
C ALA A 412 -19.72 -2.92 14.43
N GLN A 413 -18.58 -3.48 14.06
CA GLN A 413 -17.35 -2.72 13.92
C GLN A 413 -17.23 -2.25 12.49
N GLY A 414 -17.50 -0.97 12.29
CA GLY A 414 -17.17 -0.31 11.03
C GLY A 414 -15.65 -0.20 10.89
N HIS A 415 -15.10 -0.90 9.92
CA HIS A 415 -13.78 -0.68 9.37
C HIS A 415 -13.90 0.19 8.14
#